data_4399deaf6be5051ffe1b0499ac2272c0
#
_entry.id   4399deaf6be5051ffe1b0499ac2272c0
#
_cell.length_a   1.000
_cell.length_b   1.000
_cell.length_c   1.000
_cell.angle_alpha   90.00
_cell.angle_beta   90.00
_cell.angle_gamma   90.00
#
_symmetry.space_group_name_H-M   'P 1'
#
loop_
_entity.id
_entity.type
_entity.pdbx_description
1 polymer ?
#
loop_
_entity_poly.entity_id
_entity_poly.type
_entity_poly.pdbx_seq_one_letter_code
_entity_poly.pdbx_strand_id
1 'polypeptide(L)'
;MKNTRNEPLRFAVLTDTHVSPARAAVVEQLGRTYAALAEMAPDFVLHCGDITDTGLPREYDLYQQAIPAALRGRIRHVPGNHDVRWDPTAKELYQARLGAARYSFDAAGVHFIGFDPTQPLLEPGHCGRDGLRWLDRDLARLDPGTPVIMYHHFPAGPGHGYIDDQDALLDLLARHGVRALFAGHIHQETVTRLGLLTQVTLTAFADGPSCYWAETDRAADGRPELAVSRLALTADGTRERHLVARVPLSGSSPDSGPRRPRRRARASGWRLRLTGSVQGGIAAAGSTAIAVSTAGQVVALRPEDGEVRWQARLGPAYRRAAFDGAGRTVFVPSADRHVYALDAGTGRIRWRFDAGAPVLSAPLVAAGDRDEHVVFGAGRQLFAVAAGTGRLAWSVPGRGWSAGRACSDGRRVYTCAADGYARAHDLRTGQEAWSYRMVTGDEHRVALYSGWDCVVALGAGTVIVATVCGSQALDAATGAVRWSFPDSAMYPPAVVLGDGTALLTSEQGTVSRVALAGGEVIWQARLGVRLQKAGPVVAGDRAWVVSEAGTLTSVRLADGHLSGSRQLTRARCFCAPAVADGTLIAGDQDGYVHGIRLT
;
A
#
# COMPACT_ATOMS: atom_id res chain seq x y z
N MET A 1 28.88 7.14 26.61
CA MET A 1 29.09 5.69 26.87
C MET A 1 30.49 5.35 26.42
N LYS A 2 31.33 4.82 27.29
CA LYS A 2 32.72 4.46 26.99
C LYS A 2 32.72 3.26 26.05
N ASN A 3 33.11 3.48 24.80
CA ASN A 3 33.26 2.42 23.81
C ASN A 3 34.70 1.91 23.87
N THR A 4 34.92 0.80 24.53
CA THR A 4 36.19 0.06 24.44
C THR A 4 36.19 -0.69 23.10
N ARG A 5 37.05 -0.30 22.17
CA ARG A 5 37.16 -0.77 20.76
C ARG A 5 37.39 -2.27 20.55
N ASN A 6 37.14 -3.15 21.52
CA ASN A 6 37.49 -4.56 21.48
C ASN A 6 36.38 -5.56 21.85
N GLU A 7 35.20 -5.12 22.25
CA GLU A 7 34.11 -6.08 22.50
C GLU A 7 33.29 -6.32 21.24
N PRO A 8 32.90 -7.56 20.94
CA PRO A 8 32.06 -7.88 19.81
C PRO A 8 30.69 -7.23 19.97
N LEU A 9 30.17 -6.60 18.92
CA LEU A 9 28.79 -6.10 18.88
C LEU A 9 27.84 -7.30 18.82
N ARG A 10 26.83 -7.32 19.70
CA ARG A 10 25.84 -8.40 19.82
C ARG A 10 24.45 -7.83 19.75
N PHE A 11 23.65 -8.33 18.83
CA PHE A 11 22.26 -7.91 18.70
C PHE A 11 21.36 -9.07 18.31
N ALA A 12 20.08 -8.96 18.68
CA ALA A 12 19.06 -9.90 18.25
C ALA A 12 18.29 -9.33 17.05
N VAL A 13 17.71 -10.22 16.23
CA VAL A 13 16.86 -9.85 15.10
C VAL A 13 15.58 -10.66 15.15
N LEU A 14 14.44 -9.99 15.04
CA LEU A 14 13.10 -10.58 14.95
C LEU A 14 12.34 -9.99 13.75
N THR A 15 11.32 -10.71 13.32
CA THR A 15 10.40 -10.25 12.27
C THR A 15 9.05 -10.95 12.40
N ASP A 16 8.03 -10.40 11.77
CA ASP A 16 6.73 -11.04 11.55
C ASP A 16 6.13 -11.59 12.86
N THR A 17 6.03 -10.73 13.88
CA THR A 17 5.42 -11.09 15.17
C THR A 17 3.91 -11.12 15.10
N HIS A 18 3.29 -10.39 14.16
CA HIS A 18 1.85 -10.39 13.91
C HIS A 18 1.01 -10.37 15.20
N VAL A 19 1.39 -9.47 16.11
CA VAL A 19 0.68 -9.34 17.38
C VAL A 19 -0.75 -8.92 17.16
N SER A 20 -1.68 -9.70 17.68
CA SER A 20 -3.10 -9.34 17.66
C SER A 20 -3.85 -9.98 18.84
N PRO A 21 -5.02 -9.45 19.23
CA PRO A 21 -5.86 -10.07 20.25
C PRO A 21 -6.29 -11.51 19.93
N ALA A 22 -6.39 -11.86 18.64
CA ALA A 22 -6.73 -13.20 18.19
C ALA A 22 -5.58 -14.20 18.34
N ARG A 23 -4.35 -13.72 18.57
CA ARG A 23 -3.12 -14.52 18.67
C ARG A 23 -2.49 -14.41 20.06
N ALA A 24 -3.27 -14.62 21.12
CA ALA A 24 -2.80 -14.47 22.51
C ALA A 24 -1.56 -15.32 22.83
N ALA A 25 -1.47 -16.53 22.29
CA ALA A 25 -0.31 -17.40 22.46
C ALA A 25 0.98 -16.79 21.87
N VAL A 26 0.89 -16.10 20.73
CA VAL A 26 2.02 -15.38 20.13
C VAL A 26 2.49 -14.25 21.03
N VAL A 27 1.54 -13.48 21.60
CA VAL A 27 1.86 -12.37 22.53
C VAL A 27 2.58 -12.87 23.77
N GLU A 28 2.10 -13.96 24.39
CA GLU A 28 2.72 -14.58 25.55
C GLU A 28 4.14 -15.08 25.24
N GLN A 29 4.29 -15.74 24.09
CA GLN A 29 5.57 -16.28 23.64
C GLN A 29 6.57 -15.18 23.30
N LEU A 30 6.10 -14.06 22.72
CA LEU A 30 6.92 -12.87 22.48
C LEU A 30 7.44 -12.29 23.79
N GLY A 31 6.59 -12.20 24.81
CA GLY A 31 7.00 -11.77 26.16
C GLY A 31 8.09 -12.66 26.77
N ARG A 32 7.96 -13.98 26.66
CA ARG A 32 8.98 -14.94 27.12
C ARG A 32 10.29 -14.79 26.33
N THR A 33 10.20 -14.63 25.02
CA THR A 33 11.38 -14.43 24.15
C THR A 33 12.10 -13.14 24.50
N TYR A 34 11.39 -12.04 24.67
CA TYR A 34 12.00 -10.78 25.08
C TYR A 34 12.60 -10.84 26.49
N ALA A 35 12.00 -11.58 27.43
CA ALA A 35 12.60 -11.80 28.75
C ALA A 35 13.92 -12.57 28.63
N ALA A 36 13.97 -13.64 27.85
CA ALA A 36 15.21 -14.40 27.60
C ALA A 36 16.28 -13.57 26.89
N LEU A 37 15.90 -12.73 25.93
CA LEU A 37 16.82 -11.80 25.28
C LEU A 37 17.34 -10.74 26.26
N ALA A 38 16.51 -10.25 27.17
CA ALA A 38 16.94 -9.29 28.20
C ALA A 38 18.04 -9.89 29.11
N GLU A 39 17.94 -11.16 29.48
CA GLU A 39 18.98 -11.88 30.22
C GLU A 39 20.27 -12.07 29.42
N MET A 40 20.17 -12.25 28.09
CA MET A 40 21.33 -12.35 27.18
C MET A 40 22.02 -11.00 26.97
N ALA A 41 21.37 -9.90 27.35
CA ALA A 41 21.86 -8.52 27.30
C ALA A 41 22.44 -8.09 25.94
N PRO A 42 21.69 -8.18 24.83
CA PRO A 42 22.15 -7.66 23.54
C PRO A 42 22.34 -6.14 23.62
N ASP A 43 23.20 -5.59 22.78
CA ASP A 43 23.36 -4.14 22.66
C ASP A 43 22.03 -3.49 22.22
N PHE A 44 21.32 -4.12 21.30
CA PHE A 44 19.97 -3.77 20.85
C PHE A 44 19.27 -4.96 20.17
N VAL A 45 18.03 -4.77 19.82
CA VAL A 45 17.21 -5.71 19.05
C VAL A 45 16.74 -5.02 17.78
N LEU A 46 16.86 -5.66 16.62
CA LEU A 46 16.25 -5.22 15.36
C LEU A 46 14.93 -5.95 15.16
N HIS A 47 13.89 -5.22 14.76
CA HIS A 47 12.61 -5.80 14.37
C HIS A 47 12.32 -5.43 12.91
N CYS A 48 12.28 -6.43 12.02
CA CYS A 48 12.20 -6.25 10.58
C CYS A 48 10.75 -6.13 10.04
N GLY A 49 9.80 -5.65 10.86
CA GLY A 49 8.44 -5.36 10.41
C GLY A 49 7.43 -6.47 10.65
N ASP A 50 6.18 -6.22 10.28
CA ASP A 50 5.00 -7.01 10.60
C ASP A 50 4.91 -7.28 12.11
N ILE A 51 5.02 -6.18 12.86
CA ILE A 51 4.99 -6.16 14.32
C ILE A 51 3.57 -6.53 14.79
N THR A 52 2.60 -5.90 14.16
CA THR A 52 1.17 -6.08 14.37
C THR A 52 0.54 -6.82 13.20
N ASP A 53 -0.66 -7.32 13.38
CA ASP A 53 -1.37 -8.08 12.35
C ASP A 53 -2.22 -7.19 11.43
N THR A 54 -2.65 -6.03 11.91
CA THR A 54 -3.48 -5.08 11.13
C THR A 54 -3.17 -3.59 11.39
N GLY A 55 -2.13 -3.27 12.16
CA GLY A 55 -1.74 -1.89 12.45
C GLY A 55 -2.69 -1.14 13.39
N LEU A 56 -3.48 -1.84 14.21
CA LEU A 56 -4.47 -1.21 15.08
C LEU A 56 -3.91 -0.85 16.47
N PRO A 57 -4.48 0.16 17.16
CA PRO A 57 -3.96 0.64 18.45
C PRO A 57 -3.79 -0.45 19.50
N ARG A 58 -4.78 -1.37 19.62
CA ARG A 58 -4.75 -2.46 20.60
C ARG A 58 -3.63 -3.45 20.35
N GLU A 59 -3.25 -3.67 19.10
CA GLU A 59 -2.15 -4.56 18.74
C GLU A 59 -0.81 -3.97 19.17
N TYR A 60 -0.59 -2.67 18.93
CA TYR A 60 0.58 -1.96 19.45
C TYR A 60 0.63 -1.95 20.99
N ASP A 61 -0.52 -1.80 21.66
CA ASP A 61 -0.59 -1.86 23.13
C ASP A 61 -0.13 -3.23 23.65
N LEU A 62 -0.60 -4.33 23.04
CA LEU A 62 -0.18 -5.69 23.36
C LEU A 62 1.30 -5.92 23.09
N TYR A 63 1.81 -5.44 21.94
CA TYR A 63 3.22 -5.52 21.61
C TYR A 63 4.09 -4.80 22.65
N GLN A 64 3.76 -3.56 23.00
CA GLN A 64 4.52 -2.77 23.97
C GLN A 64 4.49 -3.39 25.37
N GLN A 65 3.37 -4.02 25.77
CA GLN A 65 3.26 -4.73 27.04
C GLN A 65 4.16 -5.97 27.12
N ALA A 66 4.43 -6.63 25.99
CA ALA A 66 5.33 -7.78 25.92
C ALA A 66 6.81 -7.41 26.14
N ILE A 67 7.19 -6.12 26.04
CA ILE A 67 8.57 -5.65 26.14
C ILE A 67 8.96 -5.42 27.60
N PRO A 68 9.93 -6.18 28.17
CA PRO A 68 10.41 -5.98 29.52
C PRO A 68 11.18 -4.65 29.64
N ALA A 69 11.24 -4.11 30.84
CA ALA A 69 11.88 -2.82 31.13
C ALA A 69 13.35 -2.75 30.62
N ALA A 70 14.10 -3.85 30.71
CA ALA A 70 15.50 -3.92 30.27
C ALA A 70 15.70 -3.73 28.76
N LEU A 71 14.69 -4.00 27.92
CA LEU A 71 14.74 -3.82 26.47
C LEU A 71 14.04 -2.55 25.99
N ARG A 72 13.33 -1.83 26.84
CA ARG A 72 12.68 -0.56 26.45
C ARG A 72 13.71 0.44 25.94
N GLY A 73 13.43 1.00 24.75
CA GLY A 73 14.34 1.93 24.07
C GLY A 73 15.55 1.27 23.40
N ARG A 74 15.70 -0.06 23.52
CA ARG A 74 16.76 -0.83 22.82
C ARG A 74 16.27 -1.55 21.57
N ILE A 75 14.97 -1.61 21.31
CA ILE A 75 14.44 -2.23 20.09
C ILE A 75 14.38 -1.16 19.00
N ARG A 76 14.88 -1.51 17.83
CA ARG A 76 14.92 -0.68 16.62
C ARG A 76 13.96 -1.27 15.61
N HIS A 77 12.88 -0.56 15.33
CA HIS A 77 11.77 -1.06 14.51
C HIS A 77 11.80 -0.47 13.11
N VAL A 78 11.39 -1.27 12.12
CA VAL A 78 10.88 -0.79 10.84
C VAL A 78 9.48 -1.36 10.64
N PRO A 79 8.57 -0.69 9.90
CA PRO A 79 7.25 -1.25 9.64
C PRO A 79 7.30 -2.35 8.58
N GLY A 80 6.35 -3.30 8.67
CA GLY A 80 5.97 -4.19 7.59
C GLY A 80 4.65 -3.75 6.94
N ASN A 81 4.20 -4.49 5.92
CA ASN A 81 2.93 -4.17 5.25
C ASN A 81 1.72 -4.35 6.18
N HIS A 82 1.76 -5.28 7.12
CA HIS A 82 0.70 -5.48 8.10
C HIS A 82 0.57 -4.30 9.08
N ASP A 83 1.65 -3.62 9.39
CA ASP A 83 1.62 -2.43 10.24
C ASP A 83 1.01 -1.20 9.55
N VAL A 84 0.93 -1.20 8.19
CA VAL A 84 0.66 0.02 7.40
C VAL A 84 -0.55 -0.12 6.47
N ARG A 85 -0.77 -1.30 5.88
CA ARG A 85 -1.79 -1.49 4.83
C ARG A 85 -3.20 -1.19 5.33
N TRP A 86 -3.53 -1.60 6.53
CA TRP A 86 -4.85 -1.41 7.15
C TRP A 86 -4.90 -0.27 8.15
N ASP A 87 -3.79 0.47 8.32
CA ASP A 87 -3.71 1.61 9.23
C ASP A 87 -4.53 2.81 8.69
N PRO A 88 -5.64 3.18 9.36
CA PRO A 88 -6.45 4.32 8.94
C PRO A 88 -5.78 5.68 9.18
N THR A 89 -4.60 5.68 9.81
CA THR A 89 -3.84 6.91 10.14
C THR A 89 -2.67 7.18 9.19
N ALA A 90 -2.52 6.38 8.12
CA ALA A 90 -1.44 6.53 7.14
C ALA A 90 -0.02 6.58 7.77
N LYS A 91 0.28 5.69 8.70
CA LYS A 91 1.52 5.55 9.51
C LYS A 91 1.65 6.50 10.71
N GLU A 92 0.74 7.43 10.94
CA GLU A 92 0.83 8.31 12.13
C GLU A 92 0.83 7.49 13.42
N LEU A 93 0.00 6.43 13.50
CA LEU A 93 -0.07 5.57 14.67
C LEU A 93 1.24 4.80 14.89
N TYR A 94 1.79 4.18 13.83
CA TYR A 94 3.09 3.51 13.92
C TYR A 94 4.16 4.47 14.45
N GLN A 95 4.26 5.67 13.87
CA GLN A 95 5.27 6.65 14.27
C GLN A 95 5.08 7.13 15.71
N ALA A 96 3.84 7.32 16.15
CA ALA A 96 3.53 7.71 17.53
C ALA A 96 3.90 6.62 18.55
N ARG A 97 3.79 5.33 18.17
CA ARG A 97 4.04 4.21 19.06
C ARG A 97 5.48 3.72 19.07
N LEU A 98 6.15 3.71 17.92
CA LEU A 98 7.44 3.04 17.72
C LEU A 98 8.54 3.99 17.19
N GLY A 99 8.20 5.23 16.86
CA GLY A 99 9.13 6.23 16.36
C GLY A 99 9.26 6.27 14.85
N ALA A 100 10.35 6.86 14.36
CA ALA A 100 10.58 7.02 12.94
C ALA A 100 10.63 5.67 12.21
N ALA A 101 9.96 5.59 11.05
CA ALA A 101 9.95 4.39 10.22
C ALA A 101 11.23 4.22 9.37
N ARG A 102 11.99 5.31 9.19
CA ARG A 102 13.25 5.34 8.43
C ARG A 102 14.29 6.18 9.17
N TYR A 103 15.44 5.59 9.44
CA TYR A 103 16.53 6.21 10.21
C TYR A 103 17.82 5.42 10.06
N SER A 104 18.94 6.00 10.53
CA SER A 104 20.22 5.31 10.66
C SER A 104 20.83 5.57 12.04
N PHE A 105 21.76 4.71 12.45
CA PHE A 105 22.54 4.85 13.70
C PHE A 105 23.82 4.06 13.61
N ASP A 106 24.80 4.44 14.43
CA ASP A 106 26.10 3.78 14.51
C ASP A 106 26.24 2.99 15.81
N ALA A 107 26.82 1.79 15.71
CA ALA A 107 27.18 0.98 16.88
C ALA A 107 28.49 0.22 16.61
N ALA A 108 29.47 0.32 17.52
CA ALA A 108 30.75 -0.38 17.46
C ALA A 108 31.47 -0.30 16.09
N GLY A 109 31.38 0.84 15.41
CA GLY A 109 32.01 1.07 14.10
C GLY A 109 31.25 0.48 12.92
N VAL A 110 30.03 0.00 13.11
CA VAL A 110 29.10 -0.47 12.06
C VAL A 110 27.97 0.53 11.93
N HIS A 111 27.64 0.88 10.70
CA HIS A 111 26.49 1.74 10.38
C HIS A 111 25.24 0.91 10.10
N PHE A 112 24.14 1.22 10.79
CA PHE A 112 22.87 0.51 10.67
C PHE A 112 21.82 1.41 10.03
N ILE A 113 21.05 0.84 9.09
CA ILE A 113 19.98 1.54 8.39
C ILE A 113 18.67 0.78 8.55
N GLY A 114 17.72 1.36 9.30
CA GLY A 114 16.32 0.96 9.28
C GLY A 114 15.59 1.68 8.15
N PHE A 115 15.13 0.92 7.15
CA PHE A 115 14.52 1.49 5.95
C PHE A 115 13.07 1.07 5.79
N ASP A 116 12.22 2.00 5.41
CA ASP A 116 10.78 1.78 5.24
C ASP A 116 10.37 1.90 3.78
N PRO A 117 10.16 0.79 3.05
CA PRO A 117 9.56 0.79 1.73
C PRO A 117 8.04 0.56 1.76
N THR A 118 7.38 0.42 2.93
CA THR A 118 5.95 0.16 3.00
C THR A 118 5.12 1.32 2.47
N GLN A 119 3.92 1.03 1.98
CA GLN A 119 3.01 2.04 1.43
C GLN A 119 1.62 1.91 2.07
N PRO A 120 1.00 3.03 2.53
CA PRO A 120 -0.38 3.01 2.97
C PRO A 120 -1.29 2.41 1.90
N LEU A 121 -2.22 1.55 2.34
CA LEU A 121 -3.25 0.91 1.51
C LEU A 121 -2.73 -0.11 0.47
N LEU A 122 -1.43 -0.38 0.40
CA LEU A 122 -0.83 -1.33 -0.56
C LEU A 122 -0.10 -2.47 0.15
N GLU A 123 -0.06 -3.62 -0.52
CA GLU A 123 0.73 -4.79 -0.12
C GLU A 123 2.22 -4.60 -0.44
N PRO A 124 2.60 -4.32 -1.70
CA PRO A 124 4.00 -4.25 -2.08
C PRO A 124 4.67 -2.97 -1.58
N GLY A 125 5.97 -3.08 -1.35
CA GLY A 125 6.83 -1.97 -1.01
C GLY A 125 7.25 -1.13 -2.22
N HIS A 126 7.63 0.12 -1.95
CA HIS A 126 8.21 1.06 -2.90
C HIS A 126 9.18 1.99 -2.17
N CYS A 127 10.44 1.96 -2.56
CA CYS A 127 11.44 2.86 -1.97
C CYS A 127 11.19 4.31 -2.37
N GLY A 128 10.81 4.52 -3.60
CA GLY A 128 10.57 5.81 -4.21
C GLY A 128 11.83 6.68 -4.27
N ARG A 129 11.75 7.74 -5.08
CA ARG A 129 12.90 8.64 -5.28
C ARG A 129 13.35 9.36 -4.01
N ASP A 130 12.42 9.70 -3.13
CA ASP A 130 12.75 10.41 -1.89
C ASP A 130 13.41 9.47 -0.89
N GLY A 131 12.94 8.21 -0.82
CA GLY A 131 13.58 7.17 -0.03
C GLY A 131 14.98 6.85 -0.53
N LEU A 132 15.13 6.61 -1.84
CA LEU A 132 16.44 6.34 -2.45
C LEU A 132 17.41 7.51 -2.32
N ARG A 133 16.94 8.76 -2.47
CA ARG A 133 17.79 9.96 -2.24
C ARG A 133 18.20 10.14 -0.79
N TRP A 134 17.33 9.81 0.15
CA TRP A 134 17.68 9.82 1.56
C TRP A 134 18.77 8.79 1.86
N LEU A 135 18.59 7.57 1.36
CA LEU A 135 19.55 6.47 1.52
C LEU A 135 20.90 6.79 0.88
N ASP A 136 20.90 7.33 -0.34
CA ASP A 136 22.12 7.76 -1.06
C ASP A 136 22.89 8.84 -0.27
N ARG A 137 22.20 9.83 0.28
CA ARG A 137 22.81 10.88 1.10
C ARG A 137 23.34 10.37 2.43
N ASP A 138 22.67 9.41 3.03
CA ASP A 138 23.08 8.81 4.31
C ASP A 138 24.37 8.01 4.11
N LEU A 139 24.38 7.14 3.12
CA LEU A 139 25.55 6.32 2.77
C LEU A 139 26.76 7.13 2.26
N ALA A 140 26.51 8.22 1.52
CA ALA A 140 27.57 9.09 0.99
C ALA A 140 28.35 9.87 2.07
N ARG A 141 27.85 9.92 3.32
CA ARG A 141 28.52 10.60 4.45
C ARG A 141 29.47 9.69 5.22
N LEU A 142 29.46 8.40 4.93
CA LEU A 142 30.26 7.44 5.66
C LEU A 142 31.73 7.46 5.19
N ASP A 143 32.64 7.21 6.11
CA ASP A 143 34.04 6.99 5.78
C ASP A 143 34.18 5.75 4.88
N PRO A 144 35.10 5.76 3.90
CA PRO A 144 35.36 4.61 3.05
C PRO A 144 35.67 3.36 3.87
N GLY A 145 34.97 2.27 3.56
CA GLY A 145 35.15 0.98 4.26
C GLY A 145 34.34 0.81 5.53
N THR A 146 33.55 1.78 5.96
CA THR A 146 32.60 1.60 7.06
C THR A 146 31.65 0.44 6.74
N PRO A 147 31.56 -0.60 7.56
CA PRO A 147 30.62 -1.69 7.37
C PRO A 147 29.17 -1.17 7.50
N VAL A 148 28.30 -1.56 6.58
CA VAL A 148 26.90 -1.14 6.60
C VAL A 148 25.98 -2.36 6.66
N ILE A 149 25.06 -2.35 7.61
CA ILE A 149 23.98 -3.33 7.77
C ILE A 149 22.65 -2.61 7.60
N MET A 150 21.84 -3.06 6.65
CA MET A 150 20.49 -2.56 6.42
C MET A 150 19.46 -3.56 6.89
N TYR A 151 18.30 -3.09 7.31
CA TYR A 151 17.15 -3.94 7.57
C TYR A 151 15.85 -3.24 7.16
N HIS A 152 14.96 -4.01 6.60
CA HIS A 152 13.60 -3.62 6.22
C HIS A 152 12.74 -4.88 6.11
N HIS A 153 11.45 -4.71 5.87
CA HIS A 153 10.55 -5.85 5.93
C HIS A 153 10.63 -6.78 4.71
N PHE A 154 10.63 -6.25 3.50
CA PHE A 154 10.52 -7.06 2.27
C PHE A 154 11.86 -7.62 1.80
N PRO A 155 11.96 -8.89 1.39
CA PRO A 155 13.14 -9.35 0.67
C PRO A 155 13.23 -8.73 -0.73
N ALA A 156 14.46 -8.51 -1.19
CA ALA A 156 14.79 -7.99 -2.51
C ALA A 156 15.58 -9.00 -3.34
N GLY A 157 15.61 -8.82 -4.65
CA GLY A 157 16.39 -9.65 -5.57
C GLY A 157 15.57 -10.55 -6.49
N PRO A 158 16.22 -11.38 -7.31
CA PRO A 158 15.56 -12.26 -8.26
C PRO A 158 14.61 -13.23 -7.56
N GLY A 159 13.41 -13.42 -8.11
CA GLY A 159 12.35 -14.25 -7.52
C GLY A 159 11.50 -13.53 -6.48
N HIS A 160 11.92 -12.36 -6.00
CA HIS A 160 11.17 -11.52 -5.10
C HIS A 160 10.61 -10.30 -5.86
N GLY A 161 9.33 -10.09 -5.80
CA GLY A 161 8.65 -8.96 -6.45
C GLY A 161 7.99 -8.02 -5.45
N TYR A 162 8.43 -8.06 -4.19
CA TYR A 162 7.76 -7.36 -3.10
C TYR A 162 8.10 -5.87 -3.02
N ILE A 163 9.25 -5.45 -3.56
CA ILE A 163 9.59 -4.04 -3.75
C ILE A 163 9.59 -3.77 -5.24
N ASP A 164 8.73 -2.86 -5.70
CA ASP A 164 8.51 -2.64 -7.14
C ASP A 164 9.69 -1.92 -7.83
N ASP A 165 10.45 -1.11 -7.12
CA ASP A 165 11.65 -0.41 -7.58
C ASP A 165 12.95 -1.00 -6.99
N GLN A 166 12.94 -2.32 -6.64
CA GLN A 166 14.08 -3.00 -6.01
C GLN A 166 15.39 -2.91 -6.82
N ASP A 167 15.33 -2.85 -8.15
CA ASP A 167 16.54 -2.74 -8.97
C ASP A 167 17.31 -1.45 -8.64
N ALA A 168 16.59 -0.33 -8.44
CA ALA A 168 17.19 0.93 -8.05
C ALA A 168 17.79 0.89 -6.62
N LEU A 169 17.10 0.20 -5.70
CA LEU A 169 17.60 -0.05 -4.36
C LEU A 169 18.90 -0.87 -4.41
N LEU A 170 18.88 -2.01 -5.07
CA LEU A 170 20.03 -2.93 -5.16
C LEU A 170 21.24 -2.27 -5.86
N ASP A 171 21.02 -1.50 -6.93
CA ASP A 171 22.08 -0.74 -7.60
C ASP A 171 22.69 0.32 -6.65
N LEU A 172 21.89 0.93 -5.78
CA LEU A 172 22.36 1.89 -4.80
C LEU A 172 23.17 1.22 -3.70
N LEU A 173 22.66 0.11 -3.12
CA LEU A 173 23.35 -0.67 -2.10
C LEU A 173 24.71 -1.21 -2.61
N ALA A 174 24.75 -1.66 -3.88
CA ALA A 174 25.97 -2.14 -4.51
C ALA A 174 27.01 -1.01 -4.69
N ARG A 175 26.61 0.19 -5.12
CA ARG A 175 27.50 1.35 -5.27
C ARG A 175 28.17 1.76 -3.97
N HIS A 176 27.44 1.71 -2.87
CA HIS A 176 27.94 2.06 -1.55
C HIS A 176 28.53 0.89 -0.76
N GLY A 177 28.57 -0.31 -1.35
CA GLY A 177 29.20 -1.48 -0.74
C GLY A 177 28.50 -2.00 0.51
N VAL A 178 27.17 -1.89 0.60
CA VAL A 178 26.38 -2.45 1.71
C VAL A 178 26.54 -3.95 1.77
N ARG A 179 26.73 -4.54 2.96
CA ARG A 179 27.17 -5.92 3.16
C ARG A 179 26.07 -6.87 3.61
N ALA A 180 25.22 -6.44 4.52
CA ALA A 180 24.15 -7.25 5.07
C ALA A 180 22.80 -6.59 4.92
N LEU A 181 21.77 -7.39 4.64
CA LEU A 181 20.37 -7.00 4.64
C LEU A 181 19.58 -8.06 5.41
N PHE A 182 18.86 -7.64 6.45
CA PHE A 182 17.86 -8.46 7.12
C PHE A 182 16.47 -8.14 6.61
N ALA A 183 15.66 -9.18 6.34
CA ALA A 183 14.28 -9.05 5.87
C ALA A 183 13.38 -10.14 6.46
N GLY A 184 12.07 -9.92 6.44
CA GLY A 184 11.01 -10.86 6.82
C GLY A 184 10.08 -11.19 5.67
N HIS A 185 8.77 -11.03 5.91
CA HIS A 185 7.67 -11.06 4.93
C HIS A 185 7.32 -12.43 4.33
N ILE A 186 8.29 -13.20 3.91
CA ILE A 186 8.03 -14.51 3.27
C ILE A 186 7.98 -15.67 4.26
N HIS A 187 8.19 -15.40 5.55
CA HIS A 187 8.17 -16.39 6.64
C HIS A 187 9.15 -17.57 6.44
N GLN A 188 10.17 -17.41 5.61
CA GLN A 188 11.13 -18.46 5.28
C GLN A 188 12.56 -17.99 5.54
N GLU A 189 13.36 -18.86 6.18
CA GLU A 189 14.79 -18.63 6.35
C GLU A 189 15.50 -18.87 5.03
N THR A 190 16.10 -17.82 4.48
CA THR A 190 16.94 -17.92 3.27
C THR A 190 18.18 -17.04 3.39
N VAL A 191 19.26 -17.48 2.76
CA VAL A 191 20.49 -16.68 2.61
C VAL A 191 20.76 -16.49 1.13
N THR A 192 20.64 -15.26 0.66
CA THR A 192 20.79 -14.91 -0.76
C THR A 192 21.97 -13.96 -0.94
N ARG A 193 22.88 -14.27 -1.86
CA ARG A 193 23.98 -13.37 -2.23
C ARG A 193 23.62 -12.55 -3.46
N LEU A 194 23.68 -11.23 -3.33
CA LEU A 194 23.37 -10.24 -4.36
C LEU A 194 24.60 -9.35 -4.60
N GLY A 195 25.61 -9.91 -5.26
CA GLY A 195 26.93 -9.27 -5.37
C GLY A 195 27.65 -9.25 -4.02
N LEU A 196 27.95 -8.05 -3.51
CA LEU A 196 28.55 -7.86 -2.18
C LEU A 196 27.56 -8.01 -1.03
N LEU A 197 26.28 -7.81 -1.30
CA LEU A 197 25.21 -7.87 -0.32
C LEU A 197 24.87 -9.32 -0.02
N THR A 198 24.82 -9.69 1.26
CA THR A 198 24.22 -10.92 1.73
C THR A 198 22.88 -10.58 2.39
N GLN A 199 21.79 -11.03 1.80
CA GLN A 199 20.46 -10.93 2.37
C GLN A 199 20.17 -12.17 3.20
N VAL A 200 19.77 -11.96 4.46
CA VAL A 200 19.26 -12.99 5.36
C VAL A 200 17.76 -12.71 5.57
N THR A 201 16.94 -13.57 5.00
CA THR A 201 15.50 -13.52 5.25
C THR A 201 15.17 -14.46 6.40
N LEU A 202 14.32 -14.02 7.29
CA LEU A 202 14.07 -14.65 8.57
C LEU A 202 12.74 -15.40 8.55
N THR A 203 12.61 -16.44 9.37
CA THR A 203 11.31 -17.07 9.65
C THR A 203 10.43 -16.14 10.47
N ALA A 204 9.12 -16.22 10.25
CA ALA A 204 8.17 -15.45 11.04
C ALA A 204 8.14 -15.94 12.49
N PHE A 205 8.15 -14.99 13.43
CA PHE A 205 7.97 -15.29 14.84
C PHE A 205 6.57 -15.89 15.11
N ALA A 206 5.56 -15.41 14.41
CA ALA A 206 4.18 -15.86 14.58
C ALA A 206 3.91 -17.32 14.18
N ASP A 207 4.76 -17.91 13.33
CA ASP A 207 4.65 -19.31 12.88
C ASP A 207 5.44 -20.28 13.78
N GLY A 208 6.27 -19.74 14.65
CA GLY A 208 7.06 -20.47 15.64
C GLY A 208 8.06 -19.52 16.29
N PRO A 209 8.33 -19.64 17.62
CA PRO A 209 9.16 -18.68 18.34
C PRO A 209 10.59 -18.77 17.84
N SER A 210 10.93 -17.95 16.89
CA SER A 210 12.25 -17.84 16.32
C SER A 210 12.77 -16.41 16.45
N CYS A 211 13.99 -16.29 16.91
CA CYS A 211 14.76 -15.05 16.82
C CYS A 211 16.18 -15.38 16.37
N TYR A 212 16.89 -14.37 15.96
CA TYR A 212 18.24 -14.52 15.45
C TYR A 212 19.21 -13.73 16.34
N TRP A 213 20.38 -14.30 16.53
CA TRP A 213 21.48 -13.67 17.24
C TRP A 213 22.57 -13.35 16.25
N ALA A 214 22.95 -12.10 16.17
CA ALA A 214 24.01 -11.61 15.32
C ALA A 214 25.16 -11.07 16.17
N GLU A 215 26.37 -11.46 15.82
CA GLU A 215 27.58 -11.08 16.55
C GLU A 215 28.68 -10.72 15.55
N THR A 216 29.36 -9.58 15.76
CA THR A 216 30.55 -9.26 14.99
C THR A 216 31.73 -10.15 15.44
N ASP A 217 32.42 -10.74 14.48
CA ASP A 217 33.53 -11.68 14.69
C ASP A 217 34.66 -11.37 13.69
N ARG A 218 35.70 -12.15 13.71
CA ARG A 218 36.77 -12.12 12.72
C ARG A 218 36.83 -13.45 12.00
N ALA A 219 36.86 -13.39 10.69
CA ALA A 219 37.16 -14.55 9.85
C ALA A 219 38.58 -15.09 10.12
N ALA A 220 38.86 -16.28 9.63
CA ALA A 220 40.19 -16.91 9.79
C ALA A 220 41.36 -16.08 9.23
N ASP A 221 41.09 -15.19 8.26
CA ASP A 221 42.04 -14.24 7.69
C ASP A 221 42.09 -12.86 8.44
N GLY A 222 41.41 -12.77 9.58
CA GLY A 222 41.36 -11.59 10.43
C GLY A 222 40.39 -10.49 9.98
N ARG A 223 39.68 -10.64 8.85
CA ARG A 223 38.71 -9.66 8.38
C ARG A 223 37.45 -9.65 9.23
N PRO A 224 36.80 -8.49 9.41
CA PRO A 224 35.57 -8.43 10.15
C PRO A 224 34.43 -9.13 9.41
N GLU A 225 33.69 -9.94 10.13
CA GLU A 225 32.48 -10.63 9.64
C GLU A 225 31.35 -10.53 10.66
N LEU A 226 30.13 -10.79 10.20
CA LEU A 226 28.93 -10.93 11.02
C LEU A 226 28.51 -12.40 11.02
N ALA A 227 28.55 -13.03 12.17
CA ALA A 227 27.97 -14.36 12.36
C ALA A 227 26.51 -14.21 12.75
N VAL A 228 25.61 -14.82 11.98
CA VAL A 228 24.15 -14.81 12.21
C VAL A 228 23.72 -16.23 12.52
N SER A 229 23.12 -16.42 13.70
CA SER A 229 22.61 -17.71 14.14
C SER A 229 21.14 -17.63 14.48
N ARG A 230 20.34 -18.63 14.12
CA ARG A 230 18.99 -18.80 14.64
C ARG A 230 19.09 -19.27 16.09
N LEU A 231 18.37 -18.59 16.96
CA LEU A 231 18.30 -18.89 18.39
C LEU A 231 17.01 -19.64 18.68
N ALA A 232 17.11 -20.90 19.04
CA ALA A 232 16.00 -21.68 19.55
C ALA A 232 15.94 -21.51 21.08
N LEU A 233 14.80 -21.06 21.58
CA LEU A 233 14.51 -20.95 23.01
C LEU A 233 13.57 -22.09 23.40
N THR A 234 14.12 -23.09 24.07
CA THR A 234 13.33 -24.24 24.50
C THR A 234 12.55 -23.96 25.80
N ALA A 235 11.52 -24.76 26.07
CA ALA A 235 10.64 -24.55 27.22
C ALA A 235 11.36 -24.70 28.58
N ASP A 236 12.46 -25.43 28.63
CA ASP A 236 13.33 -25.60 29.81
C ASP A 236 14.37 -24.48 29.98
N GLY A 237 14.36 -23.45 29.09
CA GLY A 237 15.28 -22.33 29.12
C GLY A 237 16.61 -22.59 28.41
N THR A 238 16.78 -23.76 27.78
CA THR A 238 17.95 -24.04 26.95
C THR A 238 17.99 -23.13 25.73
N ARG A 239 19.18 -22.65 25.38
CA ARG A 239 19.42 -21.70 24.27
C ARG A 239 20.36 -22.35 23.27
N GLU A 240 19.80 -22.88 22.20
CA GLU A 240 20.56 -23.47 21.11
C GLU A 240 20.79 -22.46 20.00
N ARG A 241 21.99 -22.39 19.46
CA ARG A 241 22.35 -21.51 18.33
C ARG A 241 22.72 -22.38 17.12
N HIS A 242 21.98 -22.15 16.04
CA HIS A 242 22.28 -22.78 14.75
C HIS A 242 22.78 -21.72 13.79
N LEU A 243 24.04 -21.82 13.36
CA LEU A 243 24.65 -20.88 12.43
C LEU A 243 23.88 -20.88 11.10
N VAL A 244 23.39 -19.71 10.68
CA VAL A 244 22.66 -19.48 9.44
C VAL A 244 23.55 -18.87 8.38
N ALA A 245 24.34 -17.86 8.74
CA ALA A 245 25.20 -17.15 7.80
C ALA A 245 26.44 -16.55 8.46
N ARG A 246 27.52 -16.47 7.68
CA ARG A 246 28.68 -15.61 7.94
C ARG A 246 28.76 -14.58 6.83
N VAL A 247 28.68 -13.31 7.19
CA VAL A 247 28.61 -12.18 6.26
C VAL A 247 29.89 -11.37 6.36
N PRO A 248 30.74 -11.33 5.33
CA PRO A 248 31.94 -10.48 5.32
C PRO A 248 31.55 -9.01 5.40
N LEU A 249 32.05 -8.29 6.39
CA LEU A 249 31.78 -6.86 6.60
C LEU A 249 32.79 -5.95 5.86
N SER A 250 33.81 -6.51 5.24
CA SER A 250 34.84 -5.81 4.46
C SER A 250 35.21 -6.57 3.18
N GLY A 251 35.95 -5.92 2.29
CA GLY A 251 36.43 -6.51 1.02
C GLY A 251 35.87 -5.80 -0.21
N SER A 252 36.58 -5.92 -1.35
CA SER A 252 36.15 -5.42 -2.66
C SER A 252 35.46 -6.52 -3.45
N SER A 253 34.47 -6.16 -4.28
CA SER A 253 33.91 -7.09 -5.26
C SER A 253 34.87 -7.26 -6.43
N PRO A 254 35.07 -8.46 -6.96
CA PRO A 254 35.52 -8.59 -8.31
C PRO A 254 34.35 -8.18 -9.22
N ASP A 255 34.51 -7.05 -9.85
CA ASP A 255 33.76 -6.58 -11.02
C ASP A 255 32.22 -6.66 -10.97
N SER A 256 31.61 -5.63 -10.43
CA SER A 256 30.23 -5.25 -10.77
C SER A 256 30.26 -3.92 -11.52
N GLY A 257 30.65 -3.98 -12.78
CA GLY A 257 30.48 -2.84 -13.68
C GLY A 257 29.02 -2.38 -13.70
N PRO A 258 28.76 -1.06 -13.89
CA PRO A 258 27.41 -0.52 -13.86
C PRO A 258 26.54 -1.26 -14.87
N ARG A 259 25.43 -1.87 -14.41
CA ARG A 259 24.43 -2.42 -15.31
C ARG A 259 23.95 -1.30 -16.23
N ARG A 260 24.20 -1.44 -17.53
CA ARG A 260 23.77 -0.45 -18.54
C ARG A 260 22.26 -0.24 -18.39
N PRO A 261 21.79 1.03 -18.30
CA PRO A 261 20.37 1.31 -18.29
C PRO A 261 19.74 0.73 -19.57
N ARG A 262 18.82 -0.21 -19.39
CA ARG A 262 18.11 -0.84 -20.52
C ARG A 262 17.36 0.26 -21.28
N ARG A 263 17.53 0.28 -22.62
CA ARG A 263 16.87 1.23 -23.53
C ARG A 263 15.38 1.33 -23.20
N ARG A 264 14.92 2.55 -22.97
CA ARG A 264 13.50 2.87 -22.73
C ARG A 264 12.68 2.58 -23.98
N ALA A 265 11.60 1.79 -23.85
CA ALA A 265 10.60 1.68 -24.89
C ALA A 265 9.96 3.07 -25.12
N ARG A 266 9.91 3.51 -26.38
CA ARG A 266 9.17 4.73 -26.76
C ARG A 266 7.71 4.34 -26.86
N ALA A 267 6.90 4.67 -25.85
CA ALA A 267 5.47 4.67 -25.98
C ALA A 267 5.04 5.86 -26.86
N SER A 268 4.13 5.65 -27.80
CA SER A 268 3.47 6.73 -28.51
C SER A 268 2.54 7.46 -27.56
N GLY A 269 2.81 8.74 -27.24
CA GLY A 269 2.03 9.53 -26.30
C GLY A 269 2.93 10.47 -25.50
N TRP A 270 2.34 11.16 -24.54
CA TRP A 270 3.04 12.05 -23.62
C TRP A 270 3.20 11.42 -22.23
N ARG A 271 4.12 11.97 -21.46
CA ARG A 271 4.27 11.64 -20.05
C ARG A 271 4.71 12.88 -19.26
N LEU A 272 4.12 12.99 -18.08
CA LEU A 272 4.44 14.02 -17.09
C LEU A 272 4.97 13.34 -15.83
N ARG A 273 5.91 13.94 -15.13
CA ARG A 273 6.46 13.43 -13.88
C ARG A 273 6.06 14.29 -12.69
N LEU A 274 5.46 13.67 -11.68
CA LEU A 274 5.13 14.27 -10.40
C LEU A 274 6.20 13.91 -9.34
N THR A 275 6.16 14.60 -8.20
CA THR A 275 6.85 14.19 -6.98
C THR A 275 6.01 13.11 -6.27
N GLY A 276 6.65 12.07 -5.74
CA GLY A 276 5.96 10.90 -5.16
C GLY A 276 5.31 10.02 -6.23
N SER A 277 4.53 9.05 -5.79
CA SER A 277 3.83 8.08 -6.64
C SER A 277 2.45 8.56 -7.02
N VAL A 278 1.93 8.13 -8.18
CA VAL A 278 0.52 8.35 -8.58
C VAL A 278 -0.27 7.09 -8.24
N GLN A 279 -0.61 6.94 -6.97
CA GLN A 279 -1.30 5.75 -6.43
C GLN A 279 -2.82 5.86 -6.53
N GLY A 280 -3.37 7.05 -6.35
CA GLY A 280 -4.82 7.25 -6.19
C GLY A 280 -5.63 7.15 -7.48
N GLY A 281 -5.01 7.32 -8.62
CA GLY A 281 -5.67 7.35 -9.92
C GLY A 281 -5.92 8.76 -10.45
N ILE A 282 -6.46 8.79 -11.65
CA ILE A 282 -6.71 10.00 -12.42
C ILE A 282 -8.21 10.32 -12.37
N ALA A 283 -8.58 11.55 -12.07
CA ALA A 283 -9.92 12.06 -12.27
C ALA A 283 -9.97 12.87 -13.58
N ALA A 284 -11.03 12.75 -14.35
CA ALA A 284 -11.18 13.49 -15.59
C ALA A 284 -12.61 14.01 -15.76
N ALA A 285 -12.75 15.24 -16.27
CA ALA A 285 -14.00 15.84 -16.65
C ALA A 285 -13.78 16.81 -17.81
N GLY A 286 -14.56 16.64 -18.91
CA GLY A 286 -14.35 17.40 -20.13
C GLY A 286 -12.90 17.34 -20.60
N SER A 287 -12.30 18.48 -20.88
CA SER A 287 -10.90 18.61 -21.35
C SER A 287 -9.88 18.77 -20.20
N THR A 288 -10.21 18.34 -19.00
CA THR A 288 -9.29 18.46 -17.85
C THR A 288 -9.12 17.12 -17.15
N ALA A 289 -7.89 16.74 -16.88
CA ALA A 289 -7.56 15.61 -16.03
C ALA A 289 -6.77 16.08 -14.79
N ILE A 290 -7.05 15.46 -13.65
CA ILE A 290 -6.40 15.75 -12.37
C ILE A 290 -5.61 14.52 -11.95
N ALA A 291 -4.32 14.70 -11.74
CA ALA A 291 -3.45 13.73 -11.11
C ALA A 291 -3.07 14.21 -9.69
N VAL A 292 -3.10 13.30 -8.74
CA VAL A 292 -2.68 13.53 -7.36
C VAL A 292 -1.56 12.57 -6.99
N SER A 293 -0.64 13.00 -6.13
CA SER A 293 0.50 12.17 -5.73
C SER A 293 0.58 11.94 -4.23
N THR A 294 1.27 10.87 -3.84
CA THR A 294 1.56 10.53 -2.43
C THR A 294 2.45 11.55 -1.74
N ALA A 295 3.08 12.48 -2.49
CA ALA A 295 3.82 13.61 -1.95
C ALA A 295 2.99 14.90 -1.91
N GLY A 296 1.68 14.84 -2.19
CA GLY A 296 0.78 15.99 -2.10
C GLY A 296 0.81 16.96 -3.28
N GLN A 297 1.43 16.59 -4.40
CA GLN A 297 1.32 17.39 -5.62
C GLN A 297 0.00 17.08 -6.32
N VAL A 298 -0.74 18.12 -6.67
CA VAL A 298 -1.97 18.07 -7.47
C VAL A 298 -1.72 18.80 -8.77
N VAL A 299 -2.01 18.17 -9.90
CA VAL A 299 -1.76 18.74 -11.22
C VAL A 299 -3.01 18.61 -12.07
N ALA A 300 -3.46 19.72 -12.65
CA ALA A 300 -4.43 19.72 -13.74
C ALA A 300 -3.71 19.77 -15.08
N LEU A 301 -4.10 18.88 -15.97
CA LEU A 301 -3.46 18.74 -17.28
C LEU A 301 -4.50 18.62 -18.40
N ARG A 302 -4.09 18.99 -19.57
CA ARG A 302 -4.83 18.75 -20.79
C ARG A 302 -4.64 17.29 -21.21
N PRO A 303 -5.72 16.52 -21.41
CA PRO A 303 -5.62 15.09 -21.76
C PRO A 303 -4.84 14.81 -23.05
N GLU A 304 -4.99 15.68 -24.03
CA GLU A 304 -4.48 15.49 -25.39
C GLU A 304 -2.95 15.41 -25.47
N ASP A 305 -2.24 16.28 -24.75
CA ASP A 305 -0.79 16.46 -24.84
C ASP A 305 -0.06 16.52 -23.48
N GLY A 306 -0.81 16.48 -22.37
CA GLY A 306 -0.26 16.53 -21.03
C GLY A 306 0.21 17.91 -20.58
N GLU A 307 -0.20 18.98 -21.28
CA GLU A 307 0.12 20.35 -20.86
C GLU A 307 -0.46 20.63 -19.47
N VAL A 308 0.39 21.09 -18.56
CA VAL A 308 0.02 21.47 -17.20
C VAL A 308 -0.69 22.82 -17.23
N ARG A 309 -1.97 22.85 -16.88
CA ARG A 309 -2.77 24.06 -16.76
C ARG A 309 -2.49 24.80 -15.46
N TRP A 310 -2.42 24.04 -14.36
CA TRP A 310 -2.06 24.53 -13.05
C TRP A 310 -1.53 23.38 -12.17
N GLN A 311 -0.87 23.76 -11.09
CA GLN A 311 -0.45 22.83 -10.06
C GLN A 311 -0.66 23.43 -8.66
N ALA A 312 -0.94 22.57 -7.68
CA ALA A 312 -1.07 22.93 -6.29
C ALA A 312 -0.29 21.96 -5.40
N ARG A 313 0.04 22.39 -4.17
CA ARG A 313 0.67 21.56 -3.16
C ARG A 313 -0.27 21.45 -1.96
N LEU A 314 -0.68 20.23 -1.64
CA LEU A 314 -1.49 19.85 -0.49
C LEU A 314 -0.73 18.83 0.36
N GLY A 315 -1.40 18.20 1.32
CA GLY A 315 -0.87 17.02 1.99
C GLY A 315 -0.92 15.76 1.11
N PRO A 316 -0.32 14.62 1.55
CA PRO A 316 -0.27 13.37 0.80
C PRO A 316 -1.65 12.91 0.35
N ALA A 317 -1.79 12.49 -0.91
CA ALA A 317 -3.05 11.98 -1.46
C ALA A 317 -2.86 10.56 -2.00
N TYR A 318 -3.57 9.61 -1.41
CA TYR A 318 -3.52 8.19 -1.76
C TYR A 318 -4.71 7.72 -2.60
N ARG A 319 -5.70 8.60 -2.82
CA ARG A 319 -6.92 8.32 -3.57
C ARG A 319 -7.20 9.39 -4.61
N ARG A 320 -7.93 8.99 -5.66
CA ARG A 320 -8.28 9.89 -6.75
C ARG A 320 -9.16 11.05 -6.26
N ALA A 321 -9.00 12.18 -6.91
CA ALA A 321 -9.90 13.32 -6.76
C ALA A 321 -11.27 13.04 -7.42
N ALA A 322 -12.27 13.88 -7.13
CA ALA A 322 -13.57 13.88 -7.80
C ALA A 322 -13.92 15.27 -8.29
N PHE A 323 -14.66 15.35 -9.40
CA PHE A 323 -15.23 16.59 -9.90
C PHE A 323 -16.68 16.75 -9.41
N ASP A 324 -17.15 18.00 -9.27
CA ASP A 324 -18.58 18.29 -9.21
C ASP A 324 -19.27 17.95 -10.55
N GLY A 325 -20.58 17.84 -10.56
CA GLY A 325 -21.33 17.49 -11.77
C GLY A 325 -21.15 18.49 -12.93
N ALA A 326 -20.75 19.72 -12.63
CA ALA A 326 -20.47 20.76 -13.61
C ALA A 326 -19.00 20.83 -14.07
N GLY A 327 -18.11 20.02 -13.49
CA GLY A 327 -16.67 20.02 -13.80
C GLY A 327 -15.94 21.29 -13.37
N ARG A 328 -16.50 22.08 -12.45
CA ARG A 328 -15.94 23.38 -12.02
C ARG A 328 -15.19 23.33 -10.71
N THR A 329 -15.42 22.30 -9.91
CA THR A 329 -14.76 22.08 -8.61
C THR A 329 -14.15 20.70 -8.57
N VAL A 330 -12.93 20.62 -8.03
CA VAL A 330 -12.20 19.35 -7.80
C VAL A 330 -12.08 19.12 -6.30
N PHE A 331 -12.52 17.98 -5.83
CA PHE A 331 -12.40 17.56 -4.44
C PHE A 331 -11.25 16.59 -4.29
N VAL A 332 -10.25 16.98 -3.49
CA VAL A 332 -9.01 16.21 -3.27
C VAL A 332 -9.00 15.71 -1.84
N PRO A 333 -8.99 14.38 -1.63
CA PRO A 333 -8.82 13.80 -0.30
C PRO A 333 -7.33 13.81 0.07
N SER A 334 -7.02 14.16 1.32
CA SER A 334 -5.65 14.23 1.79
C SER A 334 -5.45 13.55 3.15
N ALA A 335 -4.30 12.89 3.31
CA ALA A 335 -3.92 12.29 4.58
C ALA A 335 -3.54 13.33 5.65
N ASP A 336 -3.46 14.62 5.31
CA ASP A 336 -3.35 15.71 6.27
C ASP A 336 -4.67 16.06 6.99
N ARG A 337 -5.65 15.16 6.93
CA ARG A 337 -6.97 15.22 7.58
C ARG A 337 -7.99 16.10 6.88
N HIS A 338 -7.70 16.61 5.69
CA HIS A 338 -8.59 17.50 4.97
C HIS A 338 -9.14 16.91 3.67
N VAL A 339 -10.35 17.33 3.33
CA VAL A 339 -10.81 17.36 1.96
C VAL A 339 -10.71 18.80 1.47
N TYR A 340 -10.07 19.00 0.33
CA TYR A 340 -9.92 20.29 -0.32
C TYR A 340 -10.82 20.39 -1.51
N ALA A 341 -11.55 21.51 -1.64
CA ALA A 341 -12.23 21.88 -2.88
C ALA A 341 -11.39 22.90 -3.62
N LEU A 342 -10.98 22.57 -4.81
CA LEU A 342 -10.21 23.45 -5.68
C LEU A 342 -11.06 23.93 -6.85
N ASP A 343 -10.84 25.15 -7.29
CA ASP A 343 -11.34 25.63 -8.56
C ASP A 343 -10.68 24.86 -9.69
N ALA A 344 -11.46 24.19 -10.53
CA ALA A 344 -10.95 23.28 -11.57
C ALA A 344 -10.14 24.00 -12.66
N GLY A 345 -10.41 25.29 -12.90
CA GLY A 345 -9.72 26.10 -13.89
C GLY A 345 -8.39 26.68 -13.40
N THR A 346 -8.28 26.96 -12.10
CA THR A 346 -7.16 27.74 -11.54
C THR A 346 -6.35 27.02 -10.46
N GLY A 347 -6.88 25.93 -9.88
CA GLY A 347 -6.28 25.23 -8.75
C GLY A 347 -6.36 25.96 -7.40
N ARG A 348 -7.03 27.10 -7.34
CA ARG A 348 -7.21 27.83 -6.09
C ARG A 348 -8.15 27.09 -5.16
N ILE A 349 -7.79 27.03 -3.85
CA ILE A 349 -8.64 26.45 -2.82
C ILE A 349 -9.88 27.34 -2.64
N ARG A 350 -11.06 26.77 -2.85
CA ARG A 350 -12.36 27.39 -2.56
C ARG A 350 -12.73 27.22 -1.10
N TRP A 351 -12.55 26.02 -0.59
CA TRP A 351 -12.73 25.66 0.82
C TRP A 351 -11.92 24.41 1.18
N ARG A 352 -11.76 24.17 2.45
CA ARG A 352 -11.25 22.92 3.00
C ARG A 352 -12.11 22.50 4.19
N PHE A 353 -12.24 21.20 4.39
CA PHE A 353 -12.97 20.61 5.51
C PHE A 353 -11.98 19.74 6.31
N ASP A 354 -11.86 20.00 7.62
CA ASP A 354 -11.07 19.19 8.54
C ASP A 354 -11.94 18.02 9.04
N ALA A 355 -11.54 16.80 8.70
CA ALA A 355 -12.23 15.57 9.10
C ALA A 355 -11.70 15.00 10.44
N GLY A 356 -10.69 15.62 11.06
CA GLY A 356 -10.08 15.18 12.31
C GLY A 356 -9.22 13.91 12.19
N ALA A 357 -9.23 13.23 11.04
CA ALA A 357 -8.47 12.03 10.74
C ALA A 357 -8.05 12.01 9.26
N PRO A 358 -6.98 11.29 8.87
CA PRO A 358 -6.58 11.15 7.47
C PRO A 358 -7.73 10.72 6.56
N VAL A 359 -7.91 11.43 5.44
CA VAL A 359 -8.92 11.10 4.43
C VAL A 359 -8.32 10.13 3.43
N LEU A 360 -8.50 8.83 3.67
CA LEU A 360 -7.96 7.75 2.86
C LEU A 360 -8.99 7.13 1.91
N SER A 361 -10.19 7.68 1.83
CA SER A 361 -11.23 7.26 0.87
C SER A 361 -11.27 8.20 -0.34
N ALA A 362 -11.66 7.66 -1.49
CA ALA A 362 -11.96 8.49 -2.65
C ALA A 362 -13.31 9.19 -2.45
N PRO A 363 -13.40 10.53 -2.60
CA PRO A 363 -14.65 11.24 -2.43
C PRO A 363 -15.66 10.87 -3.54
N LEU A 364 -16.92 10.76 -3.14
CA LEU A 364 -18.07 10.68 -4.02
C LEU A 364 -18.72 12.05 -4.08
N VAL A 365 -18.99 12.57 -5.27
CA VAL A 365 -19.91 13.70 -5.43
C VAL A 365 -21.29 13.13 -5.78
N ALA A 366 -22.24 13.36 -4.91
CA ALA A 366 -23.60 12.86 -5.04
C ALA A 366 -24.58 14.02 -5.20
N ALA A 367 -25.31 14.04 -6.31
CA ALA A 367 -26.39 15.00 -6.51
C ALA A 367 -27.61 14.56 -5.68
N GLY A 368 -28.06 15.43 -4.78
CA GLY A 368 -29.35 15.34 -4.13
C GLY A 368 -30.40 16.16 -4.87
N ASP A 369 -31.61 16.26 -4.31
CA ASP A 369 -32.75 17.00 -4.94
C ASP A 369 -32.46 18.48 -5.16
N ARG A 370 -31.65 19.12 -4.33
CA ARG A 370 -31.35 20.55 -4.35
C ARG A 370 -29.89 20.92 -4.38
N ASP A 371 -29.03 20.08 -3.78
CA ASP A 371 -27.62 20.38 -3.57
C ASP A 371 -26.75 19.12 -3.81
N GLU A 372 -25.53 19.32 -4.27
CA GLU A 372 -24.53 18.28 -4.32
C GLU A 372 -23.82 18.12 -2.97
N HIS A 373 -23.56 16.88 -2.60
CA HIS A 373 -22.79 16.52 -1.41
C HIS A 373 -21.51 15.81 -1.80
N VAL A 374 -20.44 16.12 -1.07
CA VAL A 374 -19.19 15.34 -1.13
C VAL A 374 -19.21 14.35 0.03
N VAL A 375 -19.27 13.06 -0.28
CA VAL A 375 -19.29 11.97 0.70
C VAL A 375 -17.96 11.25 0.72
N PHE A 376 -17.39 11.06 1.91
CA PHE A 376 -16.09 10.42 2.11
C PHE A 376 -15.94 9.82 3.50
N GLY A 377 -15.05 8.83 3.63
CA GLY A 377 -14.65 8.25 4.90
C GLY A 377 -13.36 8.87 5.43
N ALA A 378 -13.29 9.15 6.73
CA ALA A 378 -12.06 9.52 7.42
C ALA A 378 -12.04 8.91 8.83
N GLY A 379 -10.95 8.25 9.19
CA GLY A 379 -10.92 7.45 10.41
C GLY A 379 -12.10 6.46 10.43
N ARG A 380 -12.84 6.45 11.52
CA ARG A 380 -14.04 5.58 11.69
C ARG A 380 -15.36 6.36 11.48
N GLN A 381 -15.36 7.36 10.61
CA GLN A 381 -16.56 8.15 10.32
C GLN A 381 -16.80 8.27 8.82
N LEU A 382 -18.06 8.33 8.45
CA LEU A 382 -18.53 8.73 7.13
C LEU A 382 -19.08 10.14 7.22
N PHE A 383 -18.64 11.00 6.32
CA PHE A 383 -19.02 12.42 6.25
C PHE A 383 -19.75 12.72 4.96
N ALA A 384 -20.70 13.66 5.03
CA ALA A 384 -21.21 14.38 3.87
C ALA A 384 -21.08 15.88 4.13
N VAL A 385 -20.49 16.59 3.20
CA VAL A 385 -20.38 18.04 3.23
C VAL A 385 -21.01 18.64 1.98
N ALA A 386 -21.57 19.84 2.09
CA ALA A 386 -22.12 20.56 0.95
C ALA A 386 -21.01 20.89 -0.07
N ALA A 387 -21.14 20.46 -1.32
CA ALA A 387 -20.08 20.58 -2.34
C ALA A 387 -19.68 22.04 -2.61
N GLY A 388 -20.63 22.96 -2.58
CA GLY A 388 -20.39 24.38 -2.82
C GLY A 388 -19.66 25.13 -1.70
N THR A 389 -19.80 24.69 -0.43
CA THR A 389 -19.35 25.46 0.74
C THR A 389 -18.45 24.71 1.69
N GLY A 390 -18.37 23.38 1.60
CA GLY A 390 -17.66 22.54 2.58
C GLY A 390 -18.33 22.45 3.95
N ARG A 391 -19.54 23.00 4.11
CA ARG A 391 -20.27 22.92 5.38
C ARG A 391 -20.72 21.49 5.63
N LEU A 392 -20.51 20.99 6.84
CA LEU A 392 -20.98 19.67 7.26
C LEU A 392 -22.51 19.58 7.12
N ALA A 393 -22.97 18.62 6.35
CA ALA A 393 -24.39 18.28 6.25
C ALA A 393 -24.73 17.23 7.33
N TRP A 394 -23.95 16.14 7.38
CA TRP A 394 -24.06 15.12 8.41
C TRP A 394 -22.74 14.34 8.55
N SER A 395 -22.56 13.72 9.69
CA SER A 395 -21.57 12.67 9.88
C SER A 395 -22.17 11.53 10.67
N VAL A 396 -21.78 10.30 10.34
CA VAL A 396 -22.22 9.11 11.04
C VAL A 396 -21.02 8.30 11.49
N PRO A 397 -21.01 7.79 12.74
CA PRO A 397 -19.93 6.96 13.21
C PRO A 397 -19.97 5.61 12.49
N GLY A 398 -18.85 5.21 11.91
CA GLY A 398 -18.63 3.87 11.37
C GLY A 398 -18.13 2.93 12.46
N ARG A 399 -18.52 1.67 12.42
CA ARG A 399 -17.92 0.61 13.25
C ARG A 399 -16.53 0.22 12.73
N GLY A 400 -16.26 0.47 11.43
CA GLY A 400 -14.98 0.29 10.74
C GLY A 400 -14.66 1.50 9.87
N TRP A 401 -13.42 1.61 9.43
CA TRP A 401 -12.98 2.63 8.49
C TRP A 401 -13.19 2.18 7.03
N SER A 402 -13.17 3.14 6.10
CA SER A 402 -13.33 2.90 4.67
C SER A 402 -12.30 3.69 3.88
N ALA A 403 -11.63 3.03 2.94
CA ALA A 403 -10.71 3.66 1.99
C ALA A 403 -11.21 3.54 0.53
N GLY A 404 -12.27 2.80 0.29
CA GLY A 404 -12.91 2.67 -1.01
C GLY A 404 -13.65 3.92 -1.45
N ARG A 405 -14.45 3.79 -2.48
CA ARG A 405 -15.33 4.84 -2.98
C ARG A 405 -16.79 4.41 -2.89
N ALA A 406 -17.60 5.23 -2.28
CA ALA A 406 -19.04 5.08 -2.26
C ALA A 406 -19.68 5.29 -3.66
N CYS A 407 -20.91 4.86 -3.84
CA CYS A 407 -21.77 5.28 -4.94
C CYS A 407 -23.13 5.79 -4.45
N SER A 408 -23.93 6.41 -5.30
CA SER A 408 -25.23 6.96 -4.95
C SER A 408 -26.23 6.84 -6.11
N ASP A 409 -27.50 6.68 -5.75
CA ASP A 409 -28.66 6.79 -6.66
C ASP A 409 -29.34 8.17 -6.60
N GLY A 410 -28.71 9.15 -5.91
CA GLY A 410 -29.28 10.47 -5.67
C GLY A 410 -30.16 10.54 -4.42
N ARG A 411 -30.60 9.41 -3.89
CA ARG A 411 -31.40 9.30 -2.65
C ARG A 411 -30.63 8.65 -1.51
N ARG A 412 -29.80 7.64 -1.84
CA ARG A 412 -28.98 6.88 -0.88
C ARG A 412 -27.52 6.90 -1.29
N VAL A 413 -26.67 6.69 -0.30
CA VAL A 413 -25.24 6.45 -0.46
C VAL A 413 -24.94 5.03 -0.03
N TYR A 414 -24.20 4.30 -0.86
CA TYR A 414 -23.82 2.90 -0.62
C TYR A 414 -22.33 2.82 -0.34
N THR A 415 -21.96 2.16 0.76
CA THR A 415 -20.59 2.12 1.29
C THR A 415 -20.20 0.73 1.75
N CYS A 416 -18.90 0.46 1.83
CA CYS A 416 -18.32 -0.69 2.51
C CYS A 416 -17.28 -0.22 3.54
N ALA A 417 -17.10 -0.98 4.62
CA ALA A 417 -16.15 -0.62 5.66
C ALA A 417 -15.41 -1.85 6.23
N ALA A 418 -14.37 -1.59 7.01
CA ALA A 418 -13.50 -2.58 7.63
C ALA A 418 -14.17 -3.40 8.75
N ASP A 419 -15.42 -3.15 9.06
CA ASP A 419 -16.24 -3.95 9.98
C ASP A 419 -16.98 -5.11 9.31
N GLY A 420 -16.75 -5.33 8.01
CA GLY A 420 -17.33 -6.42 7.23
C GLY A 420 -18.74 -6.14 6.71
N TYR A 421 -19.22 -4.90 6.75
CA TYR A 421 -20.56 -4.54 6.29
C TYR A 421 -20.55 -3.68 5.04
N ALA A 422 -21.50 -3.94 4.15
CA ALA A 422 -22.03 -2.99 3.20
C ALA A 422 -23.25 -2.28 3.79
N ARG A 423 -23.43 -0.98 3.51
CA ARG A 423 -24.51 -0.16 4.06
C ARG A 423 -25.09 0.78 3.02
N ALA A 424 -26.37 1.08 3.20
CA ALA A 424 -27.01 2.22 2.55
C ALA A 424 -27.38 3.25 3.59
N HIS A 425 -27.08 4.51 3.30
CA HIS A 425 -27.45 5.66 4.11
C HIS A 425 -28.32 6.60 3.27
N ASP A 426 -29.33 7.21 3.88
CA ASP A 426 -30.07 8.32 3.26
C ASP A 426 -29.10 9.48 2.97
N LEU A 427 -29.03 9.94 1.72
CA LEU A 427 -28.08 10.97 1.28
C LEU A 427 -28.26 12.29 2.01
N ARG A 428 -29.47 12.64 2.39
CA ARG A 428 -29.82 13.93 3.00
C ARG A 428 -29.53 13.95 4.51
N THR A 429 -29.72 12.81 5.20
CA THR A 429 -29.70 12.75 6.67
C THR A 429 -28.56 11.90 7.24
N GLY A 430 -27.96 11.04 6.43
CA GLY A 430 -26.97 10.05 6.88
C GLY A 430 -27.59 8.84 7.61
N GLN A 431 -28.92 8.78 7.79
CA GLN A 431 -29.59 7.69 8.48
C GLN A 431 -29.37 6.37 7.72
N GLU A 432 -28.98 5.32 8.43
CA GLU A 432 -28.83 3.97 7.87
C GLU A 432 -30.20 3.43 7.43
N ALA A 433 -30.31 3.09 6.15
CA ALA A 433 -31.52 2.48 5.58
C ALA A 433 -31.47 0.96 5.66
N TRP A 434 -30.30 0.38 5.43
CA TRP A 434 -30.04 -1.05 5.60
C TRP A 434 -28.54 -1.30 5.77
N SER A 435 -28.20 -2.45 6.34
CA SER A 435 -26.84 -3.00 6.40
C SER A 435 -26.83 -4.48 6.07
N TYR A 436 -25.79 -4.91 5.37
CA TYR A 436 -25.57 -6.30 4.98
C TYR A 436 -24.16 -6.75 5.41
N ARG A 437 -24.09 -7.86 6.14
CA ARG A 437 -22.82 -8.42 6.60
C ARG A 437 -22.18 -9.29 5.53
N MET A 438 -21.11 -8.80 4.90
CA MET A 438 -20.38 -9.49 3.84
C MET A 438 -19.37 -10.51 4.36
N VAL A 439 -18.75 -10.23 5.50
CA VAL A 439 -17.71 -11.06 6.10
C VAL A 439 -18.09 -11.42 7.53
N THR A 440 -18.02 -12.72 7.83
CA THR A 440 -18.26 -13.27 9.17
C THR A 440 -16.98 -13.85 9.75
N GLY A 441 -16.85 -13.87 11.05
CA GLY A 441 -15.68 -14.38 11.77
C GLY A 441 -15.31 -13.48 12.94
N ASP A 442 -14.12 -13.71 13.49
CA ASP A 442 -13.53 -12.85 14.50
C ASP A 442 -13.09 -11.48 13.94
N GLU A 443 -12.72 -10.57 14.84
CA GLU A 443 -12.32 -9.20 14.48
C GLU A 443 -11.14 -9.18 13.49
N HIS A 444 -10.20 -10.10 13.65
CA HIS A 444 -9.04 -10.24 12.79
C HIS A 444 -9.44 -10.61 11.35
N ARG A 445 -10.23 -11.69 11.18
CA ARG A 445 -10.72 -12.11 9.88
C ARG A 445 -11.54 -11.01 9.20
N VAL A 446 -12.38 -10.34 9.96
CA VAL A 446 -13.20 -9.23 9.44
C VAL A 446 -12.33 -8.07 8.98
N ALA A 447 -11.31 -7.68 9.74
CA ALA A 447 -10.41 -6.60 9.35
C ALA A 447 -9.64 -6.89 8.05
N LEU A 448 -9.13 -8.12 7.91
CA LEU A 448 -8.34 -8.52 6.73
C LEU A 448 -9.18 -8.70 5.46
N TYR A 449 -10.39 -9.26 5.58
CA TYR A 449 -11.17 -9.74 4.44
C TYR A 449 -12.37 -8.88 4.09
N SER A 450 -12.65 -7.81 4.84
CA SER A 450 -13.78 -6.90 4.58
C SER A 450 -13.59 -6.06 3.32
N GLY A 451 -14.69 -5.43 2.87
CA GLY A 451 -14.69 -4.54 1.71
C GLY A 451 -14.18 -3.11 1.98
N TRP A 452 -13.23 -2.93 2.90
CA TRP A 452 -12.75 -1.59 3.32
C TRP A 452 -12.18 -0.75 2.16
N ASP A 453 -11.66 -1.38 1.12
CA ASP A 453 -11.09 -0.73 -0.08
C ASP A 453 -11.99 -0.89 -1.33
N CYS A 454 -13.19 -1.37 -1.16
CA CYS A 454 -14.13 -1.59 -2.25
C CYS A 454 -14.55 -0.28 -2.90
N VAL A 455 -14.50 -0.25 -4.24
CA VAL A 455 -15.22 0.74 -5.04
C VAL A 455 -16.60 0.18 -5.32
N VAL A 456 -17.61 0.72 -4.62
CA VAL A 456 -18.98 0.28 -4.77
C VAL A 456 -19.51 0.73 -6.12
N ALA A 457 -20.17 -0.16 -6.87
CA ALA A 457 -20.79 0.13 -8.16
C ALA A 457 -22.31 -0.01 -8.07
N LEU A 458 -23.03 0.79 -8.85
CA LEU A 458 -24.49 0.80 -8.86
C LEU A 458 -25.03 0.88 -10.29
N GLY A 459 -26.04 0.07 -10.59
CA GLY A 459 -26.79 0.12 -11.84
C GLY A 459 -28.04 -0.72 -11.78
N ALA A 460 -29.11 -0.27 -12.45
CA ALA A 460 -30.40 -0.95 -12.53
C ALA A 460 -30.92 -1.47 -11.16
N GLY A 461 -30.78 -0.66 -10.11
CA GLY A 461 -31.19 -1.01 -8.75
C GLY A 461 -30.37 -2.12 -8.09
N THR A 462 -29.18 -2.44 -8.63
CA THR A 462 -28.22 -3.41 -8.09
C THR A 462 -26.96 -2.72 -7.62
N VAL A 463 -26.57 -2.95 -6.36
CA VAL A 463 -25.31 -2.50 -5.77
C VAL A 463 -24.32 -3.65 -5.82
N ILE A 464 -23.17 -3.45 -6.45
CA ILE A 464 -22.09 -4.44 -6.46
C ILE A 464 -21.03 -4.03 -5.46
N VAL A 465 -20.71 -4.95 -4.55
CA VAL A 465 -19.68 -4.82 -3.53
C VAL A 465 -18.67 -5.97 -3.66
N ALA A 466 -17.41 -5.72 -3.33
CA ALA A 466 -16.36 -6.73 -3.42
C ALA A 466 -15.60 -6.87 -2.10
N THR A 467 -15.18 -8.10 -1.81
CA THR A 467 -14.25 -8.47 -0.75
C THR A 467 -13.11 -9.27 -1.38
N VAL A 468 -12.11 -9.66 -0.60
CA VAL A 468 -11.07 -10.59 -1.10
C VAL A 468 -11.63 -11.98 -1.47
N CYS A 469 -12.83 -12.32 -1.01
CA CYS A 469 -13.48 -13.62 -1.26
C CYS A 469 -14.41 -13.63 -2.48
N GLY A 470 -14.57 -12.51 -3.18
CA GLY A 470 -15.46 -12.37 -4.32
C GLY A 470 -16.34 -11.14 -4.26
N SER A 471 -17.21 -11.01 -5.26
CA SER A 471 -18.17 -9.92 -5.39
C SER A 471 -19.59 -10.38 -5.04
N GLN A 472 -20.38 -9.47 -4.50
CA GLN A 472 -21.81 -9.68 -4.22
C GLN A 472 -22.63 -8.55 -4.80
N ALA A 473 -23.76 -8.91 -5.39
CA ALA A 473 -24.76 -7.98 -5.87
C ALA A 473 -25.93 -7.93 -4.89
N LEU A 474 -26.22 -6.73 -4.42
CA LEU A 474 -27.27 -6.48 -3.45
C LEU A 474 -28.39 -5.66 -4.10
N ASP A 475 -29.62 -5.90 -3.67
CA ASP A 475 -30.74 -5.04 -4.01
C ASP A 475 -30.54 -3.66 -3.37
N ALA A 476 -30.55 -2.61 -4.17
CA ALA A 476 -30.27 -1.25 -3.70
C ALA A 476 -31.31 -0.72 -2.69
N ALA A 477 -32.55 -1.21 -2.76
CA ALA A 477 -33.63 -0.76 -1.87
C ALA A 477 -33.56 -1.46 -0.50
N THR A 478 -33.21 -2.73 -0.47
CA THR A 478 -33.36 -3.61 0.72
C THR A 478 -32.05 -4.17 1.28
N GLY A 479 -30.96 -4.16 0.49
CA GLY A 479 -29.70 -4.83 0.85
C GLY A 479 -29.72 -6.35 0.73
N ALA A 480 -30.79 -6.93 0.21
CA ALA A 480 -30.88 -8.37 0.00
C ALA A 480 -29.91 -8.83 -1.10
N VAL A 481 -29.28 -9.98 -0.91
CA VAL A 481 -28.39 -10.55 -1.91
C VAL A 481 -29.21 -11.01 -3.12
N ARG A 482 -28.85 -10.53 -4.32
CA ARG A 482 -29.40 -10.97 -5.59
C ARG A 482 -28.62 -12.15 -6.16
N TRP A 483 -27.28 -12.02 -6.16
CA TRP A 483 -26.35 -13.05 -6.62
C TRP A 483 -24.95 -12.81 -6.04
N SER A 484 -24.10 -13.83 -6.13
CA SER A 484 -22.71 -13.78 -5.70
C SER A 484 -21.81 -14.25 -6.83
N PHE A 485 -20.62 -13.66 -6.94
CA PHE A 485 -19.62 -14.02 -7.93
C PHE A 485 -18.32 -14.39 -7.18
N PRO A 486 -17.87 -15.66 -7.25
CA PRO A 486 -16.81 -16.18 -6.39
C PRO A 486 -15.40 -15.81 -6.85
N ASP A 487 -15.25 -15.16 -8.00
CA ASP A 487 -13.93 -14.79 -8.51
C ASP A 487 -13.29 -13.74 -7.62
N SER A 488 -12.17 -14.12 -7.03
CA SER A 488 -11.47 -13.33 -6.02
C SER A 488 -10.88 -12.07 -6.63
N ALA A 489 -11.31 -10.95 -6.13
CA ALA A 489 -10.78 -9.66 -6.51
C ALA A 489 -10.20 -8.97 -5.28
N MET A 490 -8.90 -8.62 -5.29
CA MET A 490 -8.35 -7.68 -4.31
C MET A 490 -8.92 -6.27 -4.56
N TYR A 491 -10.26 -6.15 -4.43
CA TYR A 491 -11.04 -4.91 -4.56
C TYR A 491 -11.01 -4.18 -5.92
N PRO A 492 -10.80 -4.82 -7.09
CA PRO A 492 -10.91 -4.08 -8.33
C PRO A 492 -12.35 -3.58 -8.49
N PRO A 493 -12.53 -2.34 -8.96
CA PRO A 493 -13.85 -1.79 -9.12
C PRO A 493 -14.63 -2.55 -10.18
N ALA A 494 -15.87 -2.91 -9.87
CA ALA A 494 -16.85 -3.28 -10.89
C ALA A 494 -17.19 -2.04 -11.75
N VAL A 495 -17.37 -2.22 -13.04
CA VAL A 495 -17.82 -1.16 -13.95
C VAL A 495 -19.17 -1.52 -14.50
N VAL A 496 -20.20 -0.79 -14.08
CA VAL A 496 -21.56 -0.96 -14.60
C VAL A 496 -21.67 -0.31 -15.97
N LEU A 497 -22.24 -1.05 -16.91
CA LEU A 497 -22.53 -0.59 -18.27
C LEU A 497 -24.00 -0.15 -18.38
N GLY A 498 -24.29 0.78 -19.31
CA GLY A 498 -25.64 1.32 -19.49
C GLY A 498 -26.67 0.34 -20.09
N ASP A 499 -26.24 -0.86 -20.44
CA ASP A 499 -27.05 -1.90 -21.10
C ASP A 499 -27.53 -3.03 -20.15
N GLY A 500 -27.49 -2.79 -18.85
CA GLY A 500 -27.91 -3.79 -17.85
C GLY A 500 -26.85 -4.86 -17.55
N THR A 501 -25.60 -4.61 -17.90
CA THR A 501 -24.47 -5.50 -17.60
C THR A 501 -23.38 -4.80 -16.78
N ALA A 502 -22.44 -5.58 -16.25
CA ALA A 502 -21.26 -5.06 -15.55
C ALA A 502 -20.00 -5.83 -15.96
N LEU A 503 -18.86 -5.16 -15.87
CA LEU A 503 -17.56 -5.79 -15.92
C LEU A 503 -17.07 -6.02 -14.49
N LEU A 504 -16.74 -7.25 -14.17
CA LEU A 504 -16.04 -7.65 -12.94
C LEU A 504 -14.62 -8.03 -13.32
N THR A 505 -13.66 -7.67 -12.48
CA THR A 505 -12.26 -8.02 -12.70
C THR A 505 -11.71 -8.78 -11.52
N SER A 506 -10.85 -9.77 -11.75
CA SER A 506 -10.14 -10.48 -10.70
C SER A 506 -8.68 -10.07 -10.60
N GLU A 507 -8.08 -10.31 -9.44
CA GLU A 507 -6.64 -10.09 -9.23
C GLU A 507 -5.80 -10.89 -10.22
N GLN A 508 -6.25 -12.06 -10.61
CA GLN A 508 -5.56 -12.94 -11.55
C GLN A 508 -5.67 -12.50 -13.02
N GLY A 509 -6.31 -11.34 -13.25
CA GLY A 509 -6.42 -10.76 -14.58
C GLY A 509 -7.54 -11.35 -15.42
N THR A 510 -8.61 -11.85 -14.82
CA THR A 510 -9.84 -12.18 -15.52
C THR A 510 -10.75 -10.94 -15.59
N VAL A 511 -11.29 -10.65 -16.74
CA VAL A 511 -12.38 -9.68 -16.95
C VAL A 511 -13.62 -10.46 -17.34
N SER A 512 -14.69 -10.33 -16.57
CA SER A 512 -15.96 -11.02 -16.78
C SER A 512 -17.05 -10.00 -17.05
N ARG A 513 -17.80 -10.16 -18.14
CA ARG A 513 -19.04 -9.42 -18.36
C ARG A 513 -20.20 -10.23 -17.83
N VAL A 514 -20.97 -9.65 -16.93
CA VAL A 514 -22.09 -10.32 -16.27
C VAL A 514 -23.38 -9.52 -16.44
N ALA A 515 -24.52 -10.21 -16.46
CA ALA A 515 -25.83 -9.59 -16.39
C ALA A 515 -26.09 -9.06 -14.97
N LEU A 516 -26.57 -7.81 -14.81
CA LEU A 516 -26.86 -7.24 -13.50
C LEU A 516 -28.06 -7.91 -12.81
N ALA A 517 -28.98 -8.46 -13.57
CA ALA A 517 -30.21 -9.05 -13.03
C ALA A 517 -29.95 -10.34 -12.25
N GLY A 518 -29.16 -11.27 -12.79
CA GLY A 518 -28.96 -12.61 -12.23
C GLY A 518 -27.51 -13.03 -12.07
N GLY A 519 -26.54 -12.23 -12.50
CA GLY A 519 -25.11 -12.55 -12.39
C GLY A 519 -24.59 -13.52 -13.42
N GLU A 520 -25.39 -13.86 -14.45
CA GLU A 520 -24.99 -14.79 -15.51
C GLU A 520 -23.78 -14.22 -16.28
N VAL A 521 -22.78 -15.06 -16.49
CA VAL A 521 -21.61 -14.71 -17.27
C VAL A 521 -21.93 -14.70 -18.75
N ILE A 522 -21.78 -13.55 -19.39
CA ILE A 522 -21.96 -13.39 -20.83
C ILE A 522 -20.69 -13.83 -21.56
N TRP A 523 -19.53 -13.35 -21.07
CA TRP A 523 -18.23 -13.79 -21.52
C TRP A 523 -17.16 -13.55 -20.44
N GLN A 524 -16.03 -14.27 -20.57
CA GLN A 524 -14.82 -14.04 -19.75
C GLN A 524 -13.59 -13.94 -20.64
N ALA A 525 -12.69 -13.03 -20.30
CA ALA A 525 -11.41 -12.85 -20.96
C ALA A 525 -10.28 -12.90 -19.93
N ARG A 526 -9.24 -13.69 -20.19
CA ARG A 526 -8.04 -13.79 -19.34
C ARG A 526 -6.93 -12.96 -19.95
N LEU A 527 -6.48 -11.93 -19.23
CA LEU A 527 -5.45 -10.99 -19.69
C LEU A 527 -4.02 -11.56 -19.60
N GLY A 528 -3.81 -12.62 -18.82
CA GLY A 528 -2.49 -13.19 -18.57
C GLY A 528 -1.57 -12.29 -17.72
N VAL A 529 -2.14 -11.31 -17.00
CA VAL A 529 -1.43 -10.34 -16.15
C VAL A 529 -2.22 -10.11 -14.87
N ARG A 530 -1.55 -9.77 -13.77
CA ARG A 530 -2.23 -9.43 -12.51
C ARG A 530 -2.84 -8.03 -12.56
N LEU A 531 -4.03 -7.93 -11.95
CA LEU A 531 -4.75 -6.66 -11.71
C LEU A 531 -4.96 -6.53 -10.21
N GLN A 532 -4.32 -5.60 -9.56
CA GLN A 532 -4.62 -5.39 -8.13
C GLN A 532 -5.83 -4.46 -7.95
N LYS A 533 -5.61 -3.15 -7.93
CA LYS A 533 -6.65 -2.16 -7.65
C LYS A 533 -7.11 -1.40 -8.91
N ALA A 534 -6.42 -1.62 -10.02
CA ALA A 534 -6.74 -0.97 -11.28
C ALA A 534 -7.92 -1.69 -11.97
N GLY A 535 -9.09 -1.07 -11.94
CA GLY A 535 -10.23 -1.51 -12.70
C GLY A 535 -10.18 -1.04 -14.16
N PRO A 536 -11.04 -1.59 -15.02
CA PRO A 536 -11.14 -1.18 -16.40
C PRO A 536 -11.76 0.22 -16.53
N VAL A 537 -11.40 0.93 -17.59
CA VAL A 537 -12.11 2.12 -18.05
C VAL A 537 -12.71 1.82 -19.42
N VAL A 538 -13.97 2.22 -19.62
CA VAL A 538 -14.68 1.98 -20.88
C VAL A 538 -14.56 3.21 -21.78
N ALA A 539 -14.20 2.97 -23.04
CA ALA A 539 -14.17 3.97 -24.08
C ALA A 539 -14.57 3.33 -25.42
N GLY A 540 -15.63 3.85 -26.05
CA GLY A 540 -16.22 3.28 -27.26
C GLY A 540 -16.75 1.85 -27.01
N ASP A 541 -16.40 0.93 -27.88
CA ASP A 541 -16.76 -0.49 -27.81
C ASP A 541 -15.81 -1.35 -26.97
N ARG A 542 -14.87 -0.72 -26.20
CA ARG A 542 -13.79 -1.41 -25.49
C ARG A 542 -13.69 -1.03 -24.03
N ALA A 543 -13.30 -2.00 -23.22
CA ALA A 543 -12.74 -1.80 -21.90
C ALA A 543 -11.21 -1.82 -21.96
N TRP A 544 -10.58 -0.83 -21.36
CA TRP A 544 -9.13 -0.66 -21.32
C TRP A 544 -8.63 -0.91 -19.92
N VAL A 545 -7.63 -1.75 -19.80
CA VAL A 545 -7.07 -2.19 -18.51
C VAL A 545 -5.57 -1.94 -18.50
N VAL A 546 -5.09 -1.34 -17.42
CA VAL A 546 -3.65 -1.23 -17.13
C VAL A 546 -3.32 -2.24 -16.04
N SER A 547 -2.47 -3.22 -16.34
CA SER A 547 -2.06 -4.24 -15.38
C SER A 547 -1.13 -3.67 -14.30
N GLU A 548 -0.96 -4.42 -13.21
CA GLU A 548 0.03 -4.11 -12.17
C GLU A 548 1.43 -3.88 -12.75
N ALA A 549 1.85 -4.68 -13.72
CA ALA A 549 3.14 -4.56 -14.40
C ALA A 549 3.20 -3.44 -15.44
N GLY A 550 2.19 -2.57 -15.52
CA GLY A 550 2.15 -1.43 -16.42
C GLY A 550 1.90 -1.79 -17.89
N THR A 551 1.25 -2.92 -18.17
CA THR A 551 0.83 -3.32 -19.52
C THR A 551 -0.59 -2.84 -19.77
N LEU A 552 -0.82 -2.14 -20.88
CA LEU A 552 -2.13 -1.71 -21.36
C LEU A 552 -2.69 -2.78 -22.29
N THR A 553 -3.89 -3.24 -22.01
CA THR A 553 -4.63 -4.21 -22.84
C THR A 553 -6.07 -3.73 -23.05
N SER A 554 -6.67 -3.98 -24.20
CA SER A 554 -8.09 -3.70 -24.43
C SER A 554 -8.89 -4.98 -24.67
N VAL A 555 -10.13 -4.95 -24.18
CA VAL A 555 -11.11 -6.03 -24.30
C VAL A 555 -12.33 -5.48 -25.01
N ARG A 556 -12.78 -6.12 -26.09
CA ARG A 556 -14.01 -5.72 -26.79
C ARG A 556 -15.23 -6.06 -25.95
N LEU A 557 -16.13 -5.11 -25.77
CA LEU A 557 -17.31 -5.29 -24.92
C LEU A 557 -18.27 -6.35 -25.44
N ALA A 558 -18.39 -6.49 -26.75
CA ALA A 558 -19.36 -7.41 -27.36
C ALA A 558 -19.09 -8.88 -27.01
N ASP A 559 -17.83 -9.32 -27.03
CA ASP A 559 -17.48 -10.76 -27.01
C ASP A 559 -16.25 -11.09 -26.15
N GLY A 560 -15.64 -10.11 -25.49
CA GLY A 560 -14.46 -10.32 -24.67
C GLY A 560 -13.16 -10.52 -25.47
N HIS A 561 -13.16 -10.25 -26.78
CA HIS A 561 -11.96 -10.41 -27.60
C HIS A 561 -10.84 -9.46 -27.17
N LEU A 562 -9.66 -10.01 -26.88
CA LEU A 562 -8.47 -9.27 -26.52
C LEU A 562 -7.84 -8.67 -27.78
N SER A 563 -7.55 -7.38 -27.73
CA SER A 563 -6.73 -6.74 -28.76
C SER A 563 -5.40 -6.35 -28.13
N GLY A 564 -4.34 -6.65 -28.82
CA GLY A 564 -2.93 -6.44 -28.52
C GLY A 564 -2.58 -5.75 -27.20
N SER A 565 -1.59 -6.24 -26.52
CA SER A 565 -1.07 -5.60 -25.31
C SER A 565 0.19 -4.81 -25.64
N ARG A 566 0.37 -3.65 -24.94
CA ARG A 566 1.60 -2.88 -25.03
C ARG A 566 2.10 -2.45 -23.65
N GLN A 567 3.41 -2.43 -23.47
CA GLN A 567 4.03 -1.92 -22.27
C GLN A 567 3.92 -0.41 -22.22
N LEU A 568 3.19 0.12 -21.25
CA LEU A 568 3.03 1.53 -20.96
C LEU A 568 4.20 2.07 -20.14
N THR A 569 4.49 1.40 -19.04
CA THR A 569 5.57 1.70 -18.10
C THR A 569 6.14 0.40 -17.55
N ARG A 570 7.33 0.46 -16.96
CA ARG A 570 7.90 -0.67 -16.20
C ARG A 570 7.66 -0.54 -14.69
N ALA A 571 7.25 0.64 -14.25
CA ALA A 571 6.81 0.84 -12.89
C ALA A 571 5.43 0.20 -12.68
N ARG A 572 5.13 -0.19 -11.47
CA ARG A 572 3.82 -0.75 -11.15
C ARG A 572 2.70 0.29 -11.22
N CYS A 573 1.53 -0.17 -11.61
CA CYS A 573 0.30 0.63 -11.69
C CYS A 573 -0.76 0.02 -10.79
N PHE A 574 -1.21 0.78 -9.79
CA PHE A 574 -2.24 0.37 -8.83
C PHE A 574 -3.54 1.16 -8.94
N CYS A 575 -3.60 2.10 -9.85
CA CYS A 575 -4.75 2.98 -10.01
C CYS A 575 -5.49 2.74 -11.31
N ALA A 576 -6.82 2.90 -11.26
CA ALA A 576 -7.64 2.86 -12.46
C ALA A 576 -7.26 4.03 -13.39
N PRO A 577 -7.11 3.77 -14.71
CA PRO A 577 -6.92 4.83 -15.68
C PRO A 577 -8.20 5.65 -15.83
N ALA A 578 -8.08 6.83 -16.46
CA ALA A 578 -9.21 7.63 -16.92
C ALA A 578 -9.14 7.80 -18.43
N VAL A 579 -10.27 8.10 -19.06
CA VAL A 579 -10.33 8.49 -20.47
C VAL A 579 -10.98 9.86 -20.58
N ALA A 580 -10.32 10.77 -21.29
CA ALA A 580 -10.84 12.08 -21.64
C ALA A 580 -10.35 12.48 -23.04
N ASP A 581 -11.20 13.09 -23.84
CA ASP A 581 -10.89 13.55 -25.20
C ASP A 581 -10.18 12.48 -26.05
N GLY A 582 -10.63 11.21 -25.98
CA GLY A 582 -10.04 10.09 -26.70
C GLY A 582 -8.62 9.71 -26.24
N THR A 583 -8.15 10.22 -25.10
CA THR A 583 -6.86 9.89 -24.50
C THR A 583 -7.06 9.11 -23.21
N LEU A 584 -6.42 7.95 -23.10
CA LEU A 584 -6.30 7.21 -21.86
C LEU A 584 -5.16 7.80 -21.03
N ILE A 585 -5.43 8.06 -19.76
CA ILE A 585 -4.46 8.66 -18.82
C ILE A 585 -4.30 7.71 -17.64
N ALA A 586 -3.06 7.31 -17.36
CA ALA A 586 -2.73 6.39 -16.27
C ALA A 586 -1.54 6.90 -15.45
N GLY A 587 -1.53 6.59 -14.15
CA GLY A 587 -0.43 6.91 -13.26
C GLY A 587 0.37 5.67 -12.86
N ASP A 588 1.63 5.87 -12.47
CA ASP A 588 2.49 4.79 -11.98
C ASP A 588 3.19 5.14 -10.65
N GLN A 589 3.83 4.14 -10.06
CA GLN A 589 4.53 4.27 -8.77
C GLN A 589 5.80 5.12 -8.87
N ASP A 590 6.44 5.23 -10.02
CA ASP A 590 7.58 6.14 -10.24
C ASP A 590 7.15 7.61 -10.34
N GLY A 591 5.84 7.88 -10.21
CA GLY A 591 5.25 9.22 -10.26
C GLY A 591 5.04 9.75 -11.67
N TYR A 592 5.06 8.90 -12.69
CA TYR A 592 4.70 9.35 -14.03
C TYR A 592 3.19 9.26 -14.27
N VAL A 593 2.68 10.26 -14.93
CA VAL A 593 1.38 10.26 -15.60
C VAL A 593 1.61 10.06 -17.08
N HIS A 594 0.95 9.09 -17.67
CA HIS A 594 1.07 8.72 -19.07
C HIS A 594 -0.23 9.01 -19.79
N GLY A 595 -0.17 9.67 -20.95
CA GLY A 595 -1.31 9.87 -21.83
C GLY A 595 -1.12 9.15 -23.15
N ILE A 596 -2.15 8.42 -23.58
CA ILE A 596 -2.12 7.59 -24.77
C ILE A 596 -3.39 7.84 -25.57
N ARG A 597 -3.23 8.30 -26.81
CA ARG A 597 -4.37 8.40 -27.73
C ARG A 597 -4.95 7.00 -28.02
N LEU A 598 -6.24 6.86 -27.78
CA LEU A 598 -6.99 5.66 -28.17
C LEU A 598 -7.37 5.79 -29.65
N THR A 599 -7.01 4.81 -30.44
CA THR A 599 -7.33 4.69 -31.87
C THR A 599 -8.36 3.60 -32.08
#